data_2a0ff5015e8b6c092a11370015f674a1
#
_entry.id   2a0ff5015e8b6c092a11370015f674a1
#
_cell.length_a   1.000
_cell.length_b   1.000
_cell.length_c   1.000
_cell.angle_alpha   90.00
_cell.angle_beta   90.00
_cell.angle_gamma   90.00
#
_symmetry.space_group_name_H-M   'P 1'
#
loop_
_entity.id
_entity.type
_entity.pdbx_description
1 polymer ?
#
loop_
_entity_poly.entity_id
_entity_poly.type
_entity_poly.pdbx_seq_one_letter_code
_entity_poly.pdbx_strand_id
1 'polypeptide(L)'
;MPKTSQAAGLHRASLAKLHDLDAALELMYYGWRGMTLEADKYLAKQGLSRPHHRILYVVARRPDIAIGALIEILGISKQALNRPLNLLLERKLLTSKRSPEQHRSKLLRLTDAGKRIEQRASDHERKALRAAFDRVGASGAASWMAVMGAIADNH
;
A
#
# COMPACT_ATOMS: atom_id res chain seq x y z
N MET A 1 -22.77 2.49 -16.92
CA MET A 1 -23.47 3.71 -16.52
C MET A 1 -22.46 4.67 -15.88
N PRO A 2 -22.29 5.89 -16.36
CA PRO A 2 -21.10 6.68 -16.11
C PRO A 2 -21.25 7.58 -14.87
N LYS A 3 -21.06 7.03 -13.66
CA LYS A 3 -20.89 7.87 -12.45
C LYS A 3 -19.45 8.36 -12.24
N THR A 4 -18.49 7.84 -13.02
CA THR A 4 -17.06 8.18 -12.91
C THR A 4 -16.70 9.53 -13.55
N SER A 5 -17.45 9.97 -14.54
CA SER A 5 -17.14 11.21 -15.28
C SER A 5 -17.54 12.50 -14.52
N GLN A 6 -18.63 12.46 -13.77
CA GLN A 6 -19.08 13.64 -12.99
C GLN A 6 -18.18 13.94 -11.79
N ALA A 7 -17.73 12.88 -11.08
CA ALA A 7 -16.81 13.07 -9.94
C ALA A 7 -15.45 13.64 -10.38
N ALA A 8 -14.93 13.19 -11.51
CA ALA A 8 -13.68 13.71 -12.08
C ALA A 8 -13.82 15.17 -12.59
N GLY A 9 -14.98 15.53 -13.12
CA GLY A 9 -15.27 16.90 -13.58
C GLY A 9 -15.44 17.88 -12.43
N LEU A 10 -16.13 17.49 -11.38
CA LEU A 10 -16.30 18.29 -10.15
C LEU A 10 -14.96 18.49 -9.44
N HIS A 11 -14.12 17.47 -9.42
CA HIS A 11 -12.78 17.53 -8.85
C HIS A 11 -11.86 18.51 -9.60
N ARG A 12 -11.84 18.46 -10.93
CA ARG A 12 -11.05 19.41 -11.76
C ARG A 12 -11.52 20.86 -11.61
N ALA A 13 -12.82 21.09 -11.51
CA ALA A 13 -13.37 22.43 -11.30
C ALA A 13 -13.04 22.98 -9.90
N SER A 14 -12.96 22.11 -8.89
CA SER A 14 -12.55 22.47 -7.53
C SER A 14 -11.06 22.84 -7.48
N LEU A 15 -10.21 22.06 -8.11
CA LEU A 15 -8.76 22.30 -8.16
C LEU A 15 -8.36 23.65 -8.75
N ALA A 16 -9.13 24.15 -9.73
CA ALA A 16 -8.87 25.44 -10.37
C ALA A 16 -9.00 26.66 -9.44
N LYS A 17 -9.61 26.48 -8.25
CA LYS A 17 -9.84 27.52 -7.24
C LYS A 17 -8.90 27.45 -6.05
N LEU A 18 -8.06 26.40 -5.98
CA LEU A 18 -7.15 26.18 -4.87
C LEU A 18 -5.79 26.81 -5.14
N HIS A 19 -5.08 27.16 -4.08
CA HIS A 19 -3.66 27.43 -4.16
C HIS A 19 -2.93 26.23 -4.76
N ASP A 20 -1.82 26.44 -5.50
CA ASP A 20 -1.08 25.37 -6.21
C ASP A 20 -0.71 24.19 -5.30
N LEU A 21 -0.29 24.47 -4.07
CA LEU A 21 0.06 23.41 -3.12
C LEU A 21 -1.18 22.68 -2.57
N ASP A 22 -2.28 23.35 -2.38
CA ASP A 22 -3.54 22.70 -1.95
C ASP A 22 -4.07 21.78 -3.05
N ALA A 23 -3.94 22.19 -4.31
CA ALA A 23 -4.26 21.35 -5.45
C ALA A 23 -3.39 20.08 -5.47
N ALA A 24 -2.09 20.21 -5.18
CA ALA A 24 -1.17 19.07 -5.09
C ALA A 24 -1.56 18.12 -3.93
N LEU A 25 -1.94 18.66 -2.76
CA LEU A 25 -2.40 17.87 -1.61
C LEU A 25 -3.67 17.08 -1.94
N GLU A 26 -4.65 17.72 -2.59
CA GLU A 26 -5.87 17.02 -3.04
C GLU A 26 -5.55 15.94 -4.07
N LEU A 27 -4.66 16.20 -5.02
CA LEU A 27 -4.24 15.21 -6.01
C LEU A 27 -3.54 14.00 -5.37
N MET A 28 -2.73 14.21 -4.34
CA MET A 28 -2.15 13.09 -3.58
C MET A 28 -3.24 12.22 -2.95
N TYR A 29 -4.23 12.83 -2.31
CA TYR A 29 -5.31 12.10 -1.66
C TYR A 29 -6.16 11.30 -2.65
N TYR A 30 -6.65 11.96 -3.71
CA TYR A 30 -7.48 11.30 -4.71
C TYR A 30 -6.68 10.34 -5.60
N GLY A 31 -5.42 10.68 -5.89
CA GLY A 31 -4.51 9.81 -6.62
C GLY A 31 -4.25 8.50 -5.87
N TRP A 32 -3.98 8.58 -4.57
CA TRP A 32 -3.88 7.41 -3.70
C TRP A 32 -5.15 6.56 -3.73
N ARG A 33 -6.31 7.17 -3.54
CA ARG A 33 -7.60 6.46 -3.59
C ARG A 33 -7.85 5.79 -4.93
N GLY A 34 -7.54 6.49 -6.03
CA GLY A 34 -7.70 5.95 -7.38
C GLY A 34 -6.77 4.77 -7.65
N MET A 35 -5.51 4.88 -7.22
CA MET A 35 -4.52 3.82 -7.36
C MET A 35 -4.90 2.56 -6.57
N THR A 36 -5.42 2.71 -5.35
CA THR A 36 -5.70 1.59 -4.45
C THR A 36 -7.08 0.96 -4.63
N LEU A 37 -7.99 1.60 -5.37
CA LEU A 37 -9.41 1.23 -5.46
C LEU A 37 -9.66 -0.25 -5.80
N GLU A 38 -9.02 -0.75 -6.84
CA GLU A 38 -9.24 -2.13 -7.28
C GLU A 38 -8.55 -3.15 -6.36
N ALA A 39 -7.39 -2.79 -5.81
CA ALA A 39 -6.73 -3.59 -4.78
C ALA A 39 -7.59 -3.70 -3.52
N ASP A 40 -8.20 -2.60 -3.06
CA ASP A 40 -9.08 -2.60 -1.89
C ASP A 40 -10.35 -3.43 -2.11
N LYS A 41 -10.96 -3.36 -3.30
CA LYS A 41 -12.09 -4.22 -3.68
C LYS A 41 -11.70 -5.69 -3.67
N TYR A 42 -10.54 -6.02 -4.20
CA TYR A 42 -10.02 -7.39 -4.18
C TYR A 42 -9.79 -7.87 -2.74
N LEU A 43 -9.10 -7.08 -1.93
CA LEU A 43 -8.83 -7.40 -0.52
C LEU A 43 -10.12 -7.59 0.27
N ALA A 44 -11.13 -6.75 0.07
CA ALA A 44 -12.43 -6.86 0.73
C ALA A 44 -13.12 -8.20 0.42
N LYS A 45 -13.05 -8.67 -0.84
CA LYS A 45 -13.55 -10.00 -1.22
C LYS A 45 -12.80 -11.14 -0.52
N GLN A 46 -11.56 -10.90 -0.11
CA GLN A 46 -10.76 -11.83 0.68
C GLN A 46 -10.99 -11.67 2.20
N GLY A 47 -11.89 -10.78 2.64
CA GLY A 47 -12.07 -10.45 4.06
C GLY A 47 -10.84 -9.76 4.67
N LEU A 48 -10.09 -9.06 3.86
CA LEU A 48 -8.89 -8.31 4.22
C LEU A 48 -9.07 -6.81 3.91
N SER A 49 -8.14 -6.01 4.39
CA SER A 49 -8.12 -4.56 4.21
C SER A 49 -6.70 -4.03 4.02
N ARG A 50 -6.56 -2.74 3.79
CA ARG A 50 -5.27 -2.08 3.56
C ARG A 50 -4.20 -2.38 4.62
N PRO A 51 -4.46 -2.37 5.94
CA PRO A 51 -3.47 -2.76 6.94
C PRO A 51 -2.92 -4.17 6.73
N HIS A 52 -3.75 -5.13 6.36
CA HIS A 52 -3.30 -6.50 6.07
C HIS A 52 -2.39 -6.54 4.84
N HIS A 53 -2.76 -5.83 3.76
CA HIS A 53 -1.93 -5.74 2.56
C HIS A 53 -0.56 -5.11 2.85
N ARG A 54 -0.51 -4.04 3.65
CA ARG A 54 0.75 -3.39 4.04
C ARG A 54 1.70 -4.36 4.75
N ILE A 55 1.19 -5.19 5.65
CA ILE A 55 1.98 -6.23 6.33
C ILE A 55 2.49 -7.25 5.30
N LEU A 56 1.59 -7.80 4.48
CA LEU A 56 1.97 -8.78 3.45
C LEU A 56 3.02 -8.22 2.50
N TYR A 57 2.87 -6.96 2.09
CA TYR A 57 3.78 -6.26 1.19
C TYR A 57 5.20 -6.16 1.76
N VAL A 58 5.34 -5.76 3.02
CA VAL A 58 6.65 -5.62 3.68
C VAL A 58 7.29 -6.99 3.87
N VAL A 59 6.53 -7.98 4.37
CA VAL A 59 7.05 -9.34 4.61
C VAL A 59 7.45 -10.04 3.29
N ALA A 60 6.74 -9.77 2.18
CA ALA A 60 7.10 -10.30 0.87
C ALA A 60 8.50 -9.86 0.42
N ARG A 61 8.87 -8.63 0.74
CA ARG A 61 10.15 -8.02 0.33
C ARG A 61 11.26 -8.19 1.35
N ARG A 62 10.92 -8.59 2.56
CA ARG A 62 11.84 -8.85 3.67
C ARG A 62 11.47 -10.16 4.36
N PRO A 63 11.71 -11.32 3.72
CA PRO A 63 11.48 -12.62 4.35
C PRO A 63 12.27 -12.73 5.65
N ASP A 64 11.67 -13.36 6.64
CA ASP A 64 12.23 -13.50 8.00
C ASP A 64 12.42 -12.18 8.74
N ILE A 65 11.59 -11.17 8.41
CA ILE A 65 11.59 -9.91 9.15
C ILE A 65 11.11 -10.13 10.60
N ALA A 66 11.82 -9.51 11.55
CA ALA A 66 11.39 -9.46 12.94
C ALA A 66 10.19 -8.52 13.13
N ILE A 67 9.30 -8.83 14.07
CA ILE A 67 8.11 -8.00 14.35
C ILE A 67 8.49 -6.56 14.72
N GLY A 68 9.59 -6.36 15.46
CA GLY A 68 10.08 -5.01 15.80
C GLY A 68 10.42 -4.19 14.54
N ALA A 69 11.19 -4.78 13.62
CA ALA A 69 11.54 -4.13 12.36
C ALA A 69 10.31 -3.87 11.46
N LEU A 70 9.32 -4.76 11.48
CA LEU A 70 8.06 -4.54 10.77
C LEU A 70 7.30 -3.33 11.32
N ILE A 71 7.25 -3.16 12.64
CA ILE A 71 6.63 -2.01 13.31
C ILE A 71 7.32 -0.70 12.89
N GLU A 72 8.65 -0.67 12.91
CA GLU A 72 9.44 0.49 12.48
C GLU A 72 9.17 0.86 11.02
N ILE A 73 9.22 -0.11 10.11
CA ILE A 73 8.96 0.13 8.67
C ILE A 73 7.54 0.62 8.43
N LEU A 74 6.55 0.09 9.14
CA LEU A 74 5.16 0.49 8.98
C LEU A 74 4.84 1.83 9.65
N GLY A 75 5.70 2.30 10.57
CA GLY A 75 5.48 3.53 11.33
C GLY A 75 4.23 3.48 12.20
N ILE A 76 3.88 2.31 12.75
CA ILE A 76 2.69 2.09 13.57
C ILE A 76 3.04 1.57 14.96
N SER A 77 2.11 1.68 15.90
CA SER A 77 2.31 1.10 17.23
C SER A 77 2.20 -0.43 17.19
N LYS A 78 2.83 -1.09 18.16
CA LYS A 78 2.67 -2.54 18.39
C LYS A 78 1.20 -2.94 18.56
N GLN A 79 0.43 -2.09 19.24
CA GLN A 79 -1.00 -2.31 19.46
C GLN A 79 -1.79 -2.29 18.14
N ALA A 80 -1.48 -1.34 17.25
CA ALA A 80 -2.12 -1.25 15.94
C ALA A 80 -1.78 -2.45 15.03
N LEU A 81 -0.58 -3.03 15.19
CA LEU A 81 -0.16 -4.20 14.43
C LEU A 81 -0.87 -5.49 14.88
N ASN A 82 -1.17 -5.64 16.17
CA ASN A 82 -1.59 -6.92 16.75
C ASN A 82 -2.79 -7.56 16.05
N ARG A 83 -3.89 -6.80 15.89
CA ARG A 83 -5.12 -7.34 15.30
C ARG A 83 -4.94 -7.79 13.85
N PRO A 84 -4.41 -6.97 12.93
CA PRO A 84 -4.22 -7.41 11.55
C PRO A 84 -3.17 -8.53 11.42
N LEU A 85 -2.10 -8.51 12.21
CA LEU A 85 -1.09 -9.57 12.19
C LEU A 85 -1.67 -10.91 12.65
N ASN A 86 -2.43 -10.93 13.74
CA ASN A 86 -3.05 -12.15 14.25
C ASN A 86 -4.02 -12.76 13.23
N LEU A 87 -4.86 -11.95 12.58
CA LEU A 87 -5.74 -12.44 11.51
C LEU A 87 -4.97 -13.11 10.38
N LEU A 88 -3.85 -12.52 9.95
CA LEU A 88 -3.02 -13.10 8.89
C LEU A 88 -2.37 -14.42 9.30
N LEU A 89 -1.94 -14.55 10.56
CA LEU A 89 -1.40 -15.79 11.12
C LEU A 89 -2.49 -16.86 11.27
N GLU A 90 -3.65 -16.54 11.83
CA GLU A 90 -4.80 -17.44 11.98
C GLU A 90 -5.27 -17.99 10.63
N ARG A 91 -5.30 -17.14 9.61
CA ARG A 91 -5.68 -17.52 8.25
C ARG A 91 -4.55 -18.19 7.47
N LYS A 92 -3.40 -18.44 8.10
CA LYS A 92 -2.23 -19.09 7.50
C LYS A 92 -1.74 -18.37 6.23
N LEU A 93 -1.86 -17.05 6.20
CA LEU A 93 -1.28 -16.20 5.15
C LEU A 93 0.16 -15.80 5.49
N LEU A 94 0.49 -15.82 6.78
CA LEU A 94 1.82 -15.68 7.35
C LEU A 94 2.15 -16.90 8.21
N THR A 95 3.45 -17.19 8.30
CA THR A 95 4.03 -18.05 9.32
C THR A 95 4.96 -17.24 10.21
N SER A 96 5.12 -17.66 11.47
CA SER A 96 6.11 -17.11 12.37
C SER A 96 7.02 -18.20 12.92
N LYS A 97 8.32 -17.95 12.96
CA LYS A 97 9.32 -18.81 13.59
C LYS A 97 10.05 -18.04 14.68
N ARG A 98 10.50 -18.71 15.72
CA ARG A 98 11.41 -18.09 16.69
C ARG A 98 12.77 -17.87 16.03
N SER A 99 13.37 -16.71 16.30
CA SER A 99 14.74 -16.45 15.87
C SER A 99 15.70 -17.41 16.57
N PRO A 100 16.63 -18.06 15.85
CA PRO A 100 17.66 -18.89 16.46
C PRO A 100 18.60 -18.09 17.39
N GLU A 101 18.84 -16.82 17.03
CA GLU A 101 19.79 -15.92 17.73
C GLU A 101 19.13 -15.15 18.88
N GLN A 102 17.82 -14.84 18.73
CA GLN A 102 17.06 -14.08 19.71
C GLN A 102 15.78 -14.82 20.07
N HIS A 103 15.81 -15.66 21.08
CA HIS A 103 14.68 -16.51 21.52
C HIS A 103 13.34 -15.76 21.76
N ARG A 104 13.39 -14.43 21.93
CA ARG A 104 12.20 -13.58 22.12
C ARG A 104 11.64 -12.98 20.82
N SER A 105 12.40 -13.02 19.72
CA SER A 105 11.99 -12.45 18.44
C SER A 105 11.30 -13.49 17.57
N LYS A 106 10.14 -13.12 17.04
CA LYS A 106 9.43 -13.90 16.02
C LYS A 106 9.76 -13.33 14.65
N LEU A 107 10.15 -14.20 13.74
CA LEU A 107 10.43 -13.90 12.35
C LEU A 107 9.23 -14.29 11.49
N LEU A 108 8.83 -13.39 10.60
CA LEU A 108 7.64 -13.55 9.76
C LEU A 108 8.02 -13.91 8.32
N ARG A 109 7.21 -14.79 7.73
CA ARG A 109 7.34 -15.18 6.32
C ARG A 109 5.95 -15.39 5.71
N LEU A 110 5.79 -15.04 4.42
CA LEU A 110 4.57 -15.37 3.71
C LEU A 110 4.47 -16.87 3.44
N THR A 111 3.26 -17.38 3.54
CA THR A 111 2.88 -18.66 2.93
C THR A 111 2.65 -18.47 1.43
N ASP A 112 2.49 -19.56 0.68
CA ASP A 112 2.13 -19.44 -0.75
C ASP A 112 0.75 -18.79 -0.95
N ALA A 113 -0.19 -19.02 -0.03
CA ALA A 113 -1.47 -18.32 -0.03
C ALA A 113 -1.29 -16.82 0.22
N GLY A 114 -0.45 -16.44 1.19
CA GLY A 114 -0.13 -15.03 1.46
C GLY A 114 0.55 -14.35 0.26
N LYS A 115 1.49 -15.03 -0.40
CA LYS A 115 2.15 -14.53 -1.62
C LYS A 115 1.15 -14.26 -2.74
N ARG A 116 0.21 -15.18 -2.99
CA ARG A 116 -0.81 -14.99 -4.04
C ARG A 116 -1.68 -13.77 -3.77
N ILE A 117 -2.11 -13.57 -2.53
CA ILE A 117 -2.94 -12.41 -2.16
C ILE A 117 -2.13 -11.12 -2.30
N GLU A 118 -0.90 -11.09 -1.78
CA GLU A 118 -0.02 -9.92 -1.88
C GLU A 118 0.21 -9.55 -3.35
N GLN A 119 0.64 -10.50 -4.17
CA GLN A 119 0.91 -10.28 -5.58
C GLN A 119 -0.31 -9.75 -6.32
N ARG A 120 -1.50 -10.35 -6.10
CA ARG A 120 -2.72 -9.91 -6.77
C ARG A 120 -3.13 -8.49 -6.39
N ALA A 121 -3.08 -8.15 -5.11
CA ALA A 121 -3.36 -6.80 -4.63
C ALA A 121 -2.36 -5.79 -5.20
N SER A 122 -1.06 -6.09 -5.14
CA SER A 122 -0.01 -5.24 -5.70
C SER A 122 -0.08 -5.12 -7.23
N ASP A 123 -0.55 -6.16 -7.95
CA ASP A 123 -0.74 -6.09 -9.40
C ASP A 123 -1.84 -5.10 -9.79
N HIS A 124 -2.91 -5.00 -9.01
CA HIS A 124 -3.93 -3.96 -9.22
C HIS A 124 -3.34 -2.55 -9.08
N GLU A 125 -2.51 -2.31 -8.08
CA GLU A 125 -1.84 -1.03 -7.86
C GLU A 125 -0.82 -0.72 -8.96
N ARG A 126 0.02 -1.70 -9.34
CA ARG A 126 0.97 -1.58 -10.44
C ARG A 126 0.28 -1.27 -11.76
N LYS A 127 -0.85 -1.92 -12.03
CA LYS A 127 -1.65 -1.65 -13.25
C LYS A 127 -2.16 -0.22 -13.29
N ALA A 128 -2.67 0.30 -12.16
CA ALA A 128 -3.15 1.66 -12.07
C ALA A 128 -2.02 2.68 -12.28
N LEU A 129 -0.86 2.48 -11.65
CA LEU A 129 0.33 3.33 -11.84
C LEU A 129 0.85 3.27 -13.28
N ARG A 130 0.95 2.09 -13.87
CA ARG A 130 1.38 1.92 -15.26
C ARG A 130 0.48 2.70 -16.21
N ALA A 131 -0.83 2.56 -16.11
CA ALA A 131 -1.78 3.29 -16.92
C ALA A 131 -1.64 4.82 -16.76
N ALA A 132 -1.33 5.31 -15.55
CA ALA A 132 -1.07 6.72 -15.31
C ALA A 132 0.25 7.16 -15.95
N PHE A 133 1.33 6.39 -15.79
CA PHE A 133 2.63 6.70 -16.39
C PHE A 133 2.61 6.66 -17.93
N ASP A 134 1.88 5.73 -18.52
CA ASP A 134 1.70 5.67 -19.97
C ASP A 134 1.04 6.97 -20.51
N ARG A 135 0.15 7.59 -19.72
CA ARG A 135 -0.51 8.85 -20.11
C ARG A 135 0.39 10.09 -20.01
N VAL A 136 1.35 10.10 -19.09
CA VAL A 136 2.24 11.26 -18.86
C VAL A 136 3.62 11.07 -19.47
N GLY A 137 3.93 9.87 -19.95
CA GLY A 137 5.21 9.52 -20.55
C GLY A 137 6.37 9.38 -19.56
N ALA A 138 7.55 9.02 -20.07
CA ALA A 138 8.73 8.73 -19.25
C ALA A 138 9.18 9.93 -18.41
N SER A 139 9.13 11.15 -18.96
CA SER A 139 9.49 12.37 -18.25
C SER A 139 8.55 12.64 -17.07
N GLY A 140 7.24 12.48 -17.27
CA GLY A 140 6.24 12.63 -16.21
C GLY A 140 6.41 11.58 -15.11
N ALA A 141 6.67 10.34 -15.49
CA ALA A 141 6.95 9.26 -14.53
C ALA A 141 8.21 9.54 -13.70
N ALA A 142 9.30 10.00 -14.34
CA ALA A 142 10.54 10.38 -13.66
C ALA A 142 10.33 11.54 -12.68
N SER A 143 9.57 12.56 -13.09
CA SER A 143 9.23 13.71 -12.24
C SER A 143 8.40 13.27 -11.02
N TRP A 144 7.43 12.39 -11.22
CA TRP A 144 6.64 11.83 -10.13
C TRP A 144 7.53 11.07 -9.13
N MET A 145 8.43 10.21 -9.62
CA MET A 145 9.37 9.47 -8.76
C MET A 145 10.26 10.41 -7.95
N ALA A 146 10.77 11.49 -8.58
CA ALA A 146 11.61 12.47 -7.89
C ALA A 146 10.85 13.21 -6.78
N VAL A 147 9.61 13.66 -7.04
CA VAL A 147 8.76 14.32 -6.03
C VAL A 147 8.46 13.39 -4.89
N MET A 148 8.02 12.17 -5.17
CA MET A 148 7.68 11.19 -4.13
C MET A 148 8.92 10.76 -3.33
N GLY A 149 10.09 10.63 -3.96
CA GLY A 149 11.35 10.39 -3.28
C GLY A 149 11.69 11.49 -2.30
N ALA A 150 11.66 12.75 -2.74
CA ALA A 150 11.94 13.90 -1.88
C ALA A 150 10.97 14.01 -0.67
N ILE A 151 9.70 13.65 -0.86
CA ILE A 151 8.74 13.58 0.26
C ILE A 151 9.09 12.44 1.21
N ALA A 152 9.48 11.28 0.68
CA ALA A 152 9.81 10.11 1.49
C ALA A 152 11.08 10.33 2.35
N ASP A 153 12.03 11.12 1.89
CA ASP A 153 13.26 11.45 2.63
C ASP A 153 13.00 12.26 3.92
N ASN A 154 11.80 12.80 4.09
CA ASN A 154 11.39 13.50 5.31
C ASN A 154 10.89 12.55 6.42
N HIS A 155 10.92 11.23 6.20
CA HIS A 155 10.35 10.24 7.12
C HIS A 155 11.40 9.52 7.97
#